data_43119e1b59d1685df99b1be04222e3d1
#
_entry.id   43119e1b59d1685df99b1be04222e3d1
#
_cell.length_a   1.000
_cell.length_b   1.000
_cell.length_c   1.000
_cell.angle_alpha   90.00
_cell.angle_beta   90.00
_cell.angle_gamma   90.00
#
_symmetry.space_group_name_H-M   'P 1'
#
loop_
_entity.id
_entity.type
_entity.pdbx_description
1 polymer ?
#
loop_
_entity_poly.entity_id
_entity_poly.type
_entity_poly.pdbx_seq_one_letter_code
_entity_poly.pdbx_strand_id
1 'polypeptide(L)'
;IQLSEEVLALLRKPRPAGSVASANRFLERLNGHIGSLAIFVMDERGTVLASSNWKQPDSFVGEDLSFRSYYLTGLSGQVGRHFAIGITQGEPGYYVSHPIRDGERVVGVAAIKIGLAGIDQAWELLGVPALIADENGVVILSSVPDWRYTALSPLSLDSKVEAAVSRLYNNRPIGKIG
;
A
#
# COMPACT_ATOMS: atom_id res chain seq x y z
N ILE A 1 2.39 -0.50 -19.80
CA ILE A 1 1.24 0.36 -19.41
C ILE A 1 1.63 1.76 -19.84
N GLN A 2 0.91 2.31 -20.80
CA GLN A 2 1.09 3.71 -21.21
C GLN A 2 0.60 4.56 -20.02
N LEU A 3 1.53 5.25 -19.36
CA LEU A 3 1.20 6.16 -18.27
C LEU A 3 0.30 7.27 -18.79
N SER A 4 -0.75 7.60 -18.04
CA SER A 4 -1.65 8.68 -18.43
C SER A 4 -0.92 10.02 -18.35
N GLU A 5 -1.22 10.92 -19.29
CA GLU A 5 -0.65 12.27 -19.31
C GLU A 5 -0.95 13.04 -18.01
N GLU A 6 -2.11 12.76 -17.38
CA GLU A 6 -2.50 13.36 -16.11
C GLU A 6 -1.50 13.05 -14.98
N VAL A 7 -1.02 11.78 -14.94
CA VAL A 7 -0.04 11.35 -13.93
C VAL A 7 1.34 11.92 -14.25
N LEU A 8 1.76 11.94 -15.48
CA LEU A 8 3.03 12.53 -15.87
C LEU A 8 3.06 14.05 -15.62
N ALA A 9 1.98 14.76 -15.97
CA ALA A 9 1.85 16.19 -15.70
C ALA A 9 1.93 16.52 -14.20
N LEU A 10 1.35 15.66 -13.34
CA LEU A 10 1.42 15.78 -11.88
C LEU A 10 2.86 15.80 -11.37
N LEU A 11 3.75 15.00 -11.96
CA LEU A 11 5.13 14.81 -11.51
C LEU A 11 6.14 15.76 -12.17
N ARG A 12 5.73 16.52 -13.20
CA ARG A 12 6.60 17.52 -13.86
C ARG A 12 7.00 18.64 -12.91
N LYS A 13 8.18 19.19 -13.16
CA LYS A 13 8.72 20.35 -12.44
C LYS A 13 9.14 21.43 -13.46
N PRO A 14 8.52 22.65 -13.44
CA PRO A 14 7.43 23.09 -12.54
C PRO A 14 6.13 22.33 -12.82
N ARG A 15 5.34 22.11 -11.77
CA ARG A 15 4.06 21.40 -11.88
C ARG A 15 3.01 22.30 -12.54
N PRO A 16 2.34 21.85 -13.62
CA PRO A 16 1.28 22.63 -14.27
C PRO A 16 0.10 22.90 -13.33
N ALA A 17 -0.50 24.07 -13.43
CA ALA A 17 -1.70 24.41 -12.68
C ALA A 17 -2.83 23.40 -12.99
N GLY A 18 -3.57 23.00 -11.95
CA GLY A 18 -4.69 22.06 -12.08
C GLY A 18 -4.29 20.58 -12.25
N SER A 19 -3.00 20.25 -12.39
CA SER A 19 -2.55 18.85 -12.57
C SER A 19 -2.94 17.94 -11.40
N VAL A 20 -2.92 18.43 -10.16
CA VAL A 20 -3.37 17.67 -8.98
C VAL A 20 -4.85 17.31 -9.10
N ALA A 21 -5.70 18.26 -9.41
CA ALA A 21 -7.14 18.03 -9.55
C ALA A 21 -7.44 17.08 -10.74
N SER A 22 -6.69 17.20 -11.84
CA SER A 22 -6.82 16.31 -13.00
C SER A 22 -6.41 14.88 -12.66
N ALA A 23 -5.28 14.70 -11.99
CA ALA A 23 -4.79 13.39 -11.55
C ALA A 23 -5.75 12.74 -10.53
N ASN A 24 -6.25 13.48 -9.55
CA ASN A 24 -7.23 12.96 -8.59
C ASN A 24 -8.48 12.42 -9.29
N ARG A 25 -9.06 13.17 -10.23
CA ARG A 25 -10.23 12.74 -11.01
C ARG A 25 -9.93 11.54 -11.90
N PHE A 26 -8.75 11.49 -12.49
CA PHE A 26 -8.30 10.34 -13.27
C PHE A 26 -8.21 9.08 -12.40
N LEU A 27 -7.54 9.17 -11.25
CA LEU A 27 -7.40 8.05 -10.31
C LEU A 27 -8.76 7.60 -9.74
N GLU A 28 -9.65 8.54 -9.43
CA GLU A 28 -11.01 8.24 -8.94
C GLU A 28 -11.80 7.43 -9.99
N ARG A 29 -11.78 7.84 -11.27
CA ARG A 29 -12.41 7.09 -12.35
C ARG A 29 -11.78 5.71 -12.55
N LEU A 30 -10.45 5.64 -12.56
CA LEU A 30 -9.71 4.39 -12.70
C LEU A 30 -10.07 3.41 -11.58
N ASN A 31 -10.10 3.90 -10.34
CA ASN A 31 -10.46 3.07 -9.19
C ASN A 31 -11.91 2.61 -9.20
N GLY A 32 -12.81 3.40 -9.77
CA GLY A 32 -14.20 2.99 -9.99
C GLY A 32 -14.36 1.75 -10.87
N HIS A 33 -13.40 1.49 -11.76
CA HIS A 33 -13.37 0.28 -12.58
C HIS A 33 -12.63 -0.88 -11.91
N ILE A 34 -11.61 -0.59 -11.11
CA ILE A 34 -10.76 -1.61 -10.47
C ILE A 34 -11.38 -2.10 -9.18
N GLY A 35 -12.04 -1.22 -8.42
CA GLY A 35 -12.67 -1.56 -7.13
C GLY A 35 -11.66 -1.78 -6.00
N SER A 36 -10.47 -1.19 -6.09
CA SER A 36 -9.50 -1.23 -4.98
C SER A 36 -9.86 -0.23 -3.88
N LEU A 37 -9.24 -0.33 -2.71
CA LEU A 37 -9.46 0.63 -1.62
C LEU A 37 -8.96 2.02 -1.99
N ALA A 38 -7.79 2.11 -2.63
CA ALA A 38 -7.25 3.36 -3.13
C ALA A 38 -6.19 3.12 -4.20
N ILE A 39 -6.05 4.08 -5.12
CA ILE A 39 -4.92 4.23 -6.04
C ILE A 39 -4.33 5.61 -5.77
N PHE A 40 -3.02 5.70 -5.58
CA PHE A 40 -2.37 6.97 -5.29
C PHE A 40 -0.99 7.08 -5.94
N VAL A 41 -0.54 8.31 -6.10
CA VAL A 41 0.74 8.66 -6.73
C VAL A 41 1.58 9.46 -5.75
N MET A 42 2.81 8.98 -5.55
CA MET A 42 3.84 9.61 -4.72
C MET A 42 4.94 10.21 -5.59
N ASP A 43 5.48 11.32 -5.16
CA ASP A 43 6.66 11.93 -5.77
C ASP A 43 7.96 11.24 -5.34
N GLU A 44 9.10 11.76 -5.80
CA GLU A 44 10.46 11.29 -5.48
C GLU A 44 10.82 11.40 -3.98
N ARG A 45 9.99 12.06 -3.17
CA ARG A 45 10.17 12.23 -1.71
C ARG A 45 9.24 11.34 -0.89
N GLY A 46 8.32 10.61 -1.55
CA GLY A 46 7.33 9.77 -0.90
C GLY A 46 6.07 10.50 -0.46
N THR A 47 5.92 11.77 -0.84
CA THR A 47 4.69 12.53 -0.58
C THR A 47 3.61 12.12 -1.56
N VAL A 48 2.44 11.78 -1.08
CA VAL A 48 1.27 11.49 -1.92
C VAL A 48 0.72 12.79 -2.52
N LEU A 49 0.82 12.92 -3.83
CA LEU A 49 0.39 14.11 -4.57
C LEU A 49 -1.06 14.02 -5.05
N ALA A 50 -1.52 12.81 -5.35
CA ALA A 50 -2.89 12.55 -5.79
C ALA A 50 -3.36 11.17 -5.36
N SER A 51 -4.67 11.02 -5.11
CA SER A 51 -5.28 9.77 -4.70
C SER A 51 -6.71 9.64 -5.19
N SER A 52 -7.13 8.39 -5.47
CA SER A 52 -8.52 8.10 -5.88
C SER A 52 -9.55 8.42 -4.80
N ASN A 53 -9.15 8.35 -3.52
CA ASN A 53 -10.01 8.68 -2.38
C ASN A 53 -9.85 10.15 -1.90
N TRP A 54 -9.44 11.05 -2.76
CA TRP A 54 -9.08 12.44 -2.42
C TRP A 54 -10.19 13.27 -1.76
N LYS A 55 -11.46 12.87 -1.93
CA LYS A 55 -12.63 13.49 -1.29
C LYS A 55 -12.98 12.92 0.08
N GLN A 56 -12.37 11.80 0.45
CA GLN A 56 -12.71 11.08 1.68
C GLN A 56 -11.92 11.63 2.87
N PRO A 57 -12.46 11.51 4.09
CA PRO A 57 -11.76 11.93 5.31
C PRO A 57 -10.43 11.22 5.54
N ASP A 58 -10.30 10.01 5.02
CA ASP A 58 -9.12 9.14 5.07
C ASP A 58 -8.27 9.23 3.80
N SER A 59 -8.34 10.37 3.09
CA SER A 59 -7.56 10.62 1.88
C SER A 59 -6.06 10.47 2.14
N PHE A 60 -5.38 9.82 1.19
CA PHE A 60 -3.93 9.71 1.22
C PHE A 60 -3.20 10.99 0.78
N VAL A 61 -3.89 11.95 0.16
CA VAL A 61 -3.26 13.18 -0.35
C VAL A 61 -2.56 13.95 0.77
N GLY A 62 -1.27 14.22 0.57
CA GLY A 62 -0.42 14.92 1.54
C GLY A 62 0.31 14.01 2.53
N GLU A 63 -0.01 12.72 2.58
CA GLU A 63 0.68 11.77 3.45
C GLU A 63 2.14 11.57 3.01
N ASP A 64 3.03 11.45 3.98
CA ASP A 64 4.41 11.03 3.76
C ASP A 64 4.52 9.51 3.96
N LEU A 65 4.77 8.80 2.86
CA LEU A 65 4.91 7.35 2.82
C LEU A 65 6.32 6.91 2.42
N SER A 66 7.30 7.82 2.54
CA SER A 66 8.70 7.59 2.16
C SER A 66 9.36 6.42 2.86
N PHE A 67 8.88 6.05 4.05
CA PHE A 67 9.37 4.92 4.86
C PHE A 67 8.78 3.56 4.46
N ARG A 68 7.76 3.53 3.60
CA ARG A 68 7.09 2.28 3.22
C ARG A 68 7.91 1.45 2.25
N SER A 69 8.05 0.15 2.54
CA SER A 69 8.82 -0.79 1.71
C SER A 69 8.35 -0.79 0.26
N TYR A 70 7.04 -0.77 0.00
CA TYR A 70 6.51 -0.73 -1.37
C TYR A 70 6.91 0.57 -2.11
N TYR A 71 7.00 1.72 -1.41
CA TYR A 71 7.47 2.96 -2.01
C TYR A 71 8.96 2.86 -2.37
N LEU A 72 9.80 2.39 -1.44
CA LEU A 72 11.25 2.25 -1.66
C LEU A 72 11.54 1.28 -2.81
N THR A 73 10.81 0.18 -2.88
CA THR A 73 10.91 -0.78 -4.00
C THR A 73 10.51 -0.11 -5.32
N GLY A 74 9.41 0.62 -5.36
CA GLY A 74 8.99 1.37 -6.55
C GLY A 74 10.01 2.43 -6.97
N LEU A 75 10.56 3.18 -6.00
CA LEU A 75 11.57 4.21 -6.26
C LEU A 75 12.88 3.62 -6.82
N SER A 76 13.24 2.40 -6.42
CA SER A 76 14.38 1.67 -6.99
C SER A 76 14.14 1.18 -8.43
N GLY A 77 12.96 1.41 -8.99
CA GLY A 77 12.60 1.03 -10.35
C GLY A 77 12.01 -0.37 -10.48
N GLN A 78 11.67 -1.02 -9.38
CA GLN A 78 11.09 -2.36 -9.33
C GLN A 78 9.59 -2.31 -8.95
N VAL A 79 8.87 -3.39 -9.22
CA VAL A 79 7.49 -3.57 -8.79
C VAL A 79 7.47 -4.08 -7.35
N GLY A 80 6.90 -3.28 -6.43
CA GLY A 80 6.73 -3.67 -5.03
C GLY A 80 5.42 -4.43 -4.80
N ARG A 81 5.45 -5.41 -3.92
CA ARG A 81 4.30 -6.18 -3.44
C ARG A 81 4.48 -6.44 -1.95
N HIS A 82 3.72 -5.73 -1.12
CA HIS A 82 3.90 -5.78 0.33
C HIS A 82 2.58 -5.78 1.06
N PHE A 83 2.49 -6.54 2.14
CA PHE A 83 1.47 -6.32 3.14
C PHE A 83 1.87 -5.16 4.06
N ALA A 84 0.90 -4.37 4.48
CA ALA A 84 1.10 -3.40 5.53
C ALA A 84 -0.22 -3.09 6.23
N ILE A 85 -0.14 -2.76 7.52
CA ILE A 85 -1.27 -2.16 8.23
C ILE A 85 -1.28 -0.67 7.90
N GLY A 86 -2.43 -0.18 7.41
CA GLY A 86 -2.60 1.23 7.07
C GLY A 86 -2.44 2.12 8.30
N ILE A 87 -1.69 3.22 8.17
CA ILE A 87 -1.50 4.18 9.27
C ILE A 87 -2.75 5.01 9.55
N THR A 88 -3.58 5.22 8.54
CA THR A 88 -4.78 6.06 8.62
C THR A 88 -5.97 5.31 9.20
N GLN A 89 -6.21 4.07 8.76
CA GLN A 89 -7.37 3.27 9.17
C GLN A 89 -7.03 2.11 10.10
N GLY A 90 -5.74 1.75 10.24
CA GLY A 90 -5.31 0.60 11.03
C GLY A 90 -5.71 -0.76 10.45
N GLU A 91 -6.22 -0.77 9.19
CA GLU A 91 -6.65 -1.99 8.52
C GLU A 91 -5.53 -2.59 7.66
N PRO A 92 -5.39 -3.91 7.63
CA PRO A 92 -4.43 -4.57 6.77
C PRO A 92 -4.81 -4.39 5.30
N GLY A 93 -3.81 -4.11 4.47
CA GLY A 93 -3.95 -3.99 3.02
C GLY A 93 -2.81 -4.66 2.30
N TYR A 94 -3.05 -5.11 1.09
CA TYR A 94 -2.02 -5.54 0.17
C TYR A 94 -1.72 -4.40 -0.80
N TYR A 95 -0.46 -3.98 -0.82
CA TYR A 95 -0.02 -2.86 -1.64
C TYR A 95 0.79 -3.37 -2.82
N VAL A 96 0.43 -2.96 -4.01
CA VAL A 96 1.20 -3.16 -5.24
C VAL A 96 1.66 -1.79 -5.72
N SER A 97 2.96 -1.61 -5.87
CA SER A 97 3.55 -0.37 -6.37
C SER A 97 4.30 -0.57 -7.67
N HIS A 98 4.32 0.48 -8.47
CA HIS A 98 5.00 0.51 -9.76
C HIS A 98 5.76 1.83 -9.93
N PRO A 99 7.03 1.80 -10.41
CA PRO A 99 7.76 3.02 -10.73
C PRO A 99 7.07 3.80 -11.85
N ILE A 100 6.99 5.11 -11.70
CA ILE A 100 6.59 6.03 -12.77
C ILE A 100 7.87 6.59 -13.37
N ARG A 101 8.00 6.45 -14.70
CA ARG A 101 9.20 6.85 -15.42
C ARG A 101 8.92 7.97 -16.39
N ASP A 102 9.87 8.89 -16.50
CA ASP A 102 10.01 9.83 -17.61
C ASP A 102 11.32 9.51 -18.31
N GLY A 103 11.21 8.89 -19.49
CA GLY A 103 12.33 8.19 -20.10
C GLY A 103 12.82 7.05 -19.22
N GLU A 104 14.11 7.04 -18.90
CA GLU A 104 14.72 6.02 -18.02
C GLU A 104 14.68 6.41 -16.52
N ARG A 105 14.37 7.66 -16.22
CA ARG A 105 14.38 8.17 -14.85
C ARG A 105 13.07 7.82 -14.15
N VAL A 106 13.17 7.29 -12.91
CA VAL A 106 12.01 7.18 -12.02
C VAL A 106 11.70 8.55 -11.43
N VAL A 107 10.49 9.07 -11.69
CA VAL A 107 10.05 10.39 -11.26
C VAL A 107 8.98 10.33 -10.17
N GLY A 108 8.53 9.15 -9.81
CA GLY A 108 7.54 8.89 -8.76
C GLY A 108 7.15 7.44 -8.69
N VAL A 109 6.22 7.13 -7.82
CA VAL A 109 5.71 5.77 -7.59
C VAL A 109 4.18 5.81 -7.55
N ALA A 110 3.53 4.97 -8.35
CA ALA A 110 2.11 4.68 -8.22
C ALA A 110 1.90 3.48 -7.31
N ALA A 111 0.88 3.49 -6.47
CA ALA A 111 0.52 2.36 -5.63
C ALA A 111 -0.99 2.12 -5.61
N ILE A 112 -1.35 0.84 -5.50
CA ILE A 112 -2.73 0.38 -5.34
C ILE A 112 -2.82 -0.30 -3.98
N LYS A 113 -3.79 0.11 -3.16
CA LYS A 113 -4.16 -0.56 -1.91
C LYS A 113 -5.33 -1.49 -2.17
N ILE A 114 -5.12 -2.77 -2.00
CA ILE A 114 -6.13 -3.82 -2.18
C ILE A 114 -6.64 -4.22 -0.80
N GLY A 115 -7.97 -4.21 -0.63
CA GLY A 115 -8.62 -4.68 0.59
C GLY A 115 -8.61 -6.21 0.69
N LEU A 116 -8.59 -6.71 1.91
CA LEU A 116 -8.51 -8.14 2.20
C LEU A 116 -9.81 -8.69 2.81
N ALA A 117 -10.81 -7.84 3.04
CA ALA A 117 -12.07 -8.23 3.70
C ALA A 117 -12.85 -9.34 2.98
N GLY A 118 -12.76 -9.42 1.63
CA GLY A 118 -13.42 -10.48 0.86
C GLY A 118 -12.85 -11.88 1.08
N ILE A 119 -11.63 -11.98 1.61
CA ILE A 119 -10.99 -13.27 1.90
C ILE A 119 -11.65 -13.94 3.11
N ASP A 120 -12.04 -13.17 4.12
CA ASP A 120 -12.72 -13.70 5.31
C ASP A 120 -14.01 -14.45 4.95
N GLN A 121 -14.80 -13.89 4.02
CA GLN A 121 -16.04 -14.52 3.54
C GLN A 121 -15.77 -15.83 2.78
N ALA A 122 -14.69 -15.87 1.97
CA ALA A 122 -14.33 -17.09 1.26
C ALA A 122 -13.87 -18.20 2.22
N TRP A 123 -13.27 -17.87 3.33
CA TRP A 123 -12.82 -18.84 4.34
C TRP A 123 -13.95 -19.47 5.13
N GLU A 124 -15.06 -18.78 5.36
CA GLU A 124 -16.24 -19.35 6.00
C GLU A 124 -16.76 -20.59 5.22
N LEU A 125 -16.55 -20.59 3.90
CA LEU A 125 -16.96 -21.70 3.03
C LEU A 125 -16.02 -22.92 3.10
N LEU A 126 -14.77 -22.74 3.59
CA LEU A 126 -13.79 -23.82 3.65
C LEU A 126 -14.05 -24.81 4.78
N GLY A 127 -14.70 -24.38 5.86
CA GLY A 127 -14.99 -25.19 7.04
C GLY A 127 -13.76 -25.68 7.82
N VAL A 128 -12.58 -25.15 7.53
CA VAL A 128 -11.30 -25.43 8.20
C VAL A 128 -10.58 -24.12 8.54
N PRO A 129 -9.78 -24.11 9.64
CA PRO A 129 -8.96 -22.95 9.94
C PRO A 129 -8.02 -22.60 8.79
N ALA A 130 -7.98 -21.32 8.43
CA ALA A 130 -7.13 -20.79 7.38
C ALA A 130 -6.40 -19.52 7.86
N LEU A 131 -5.19 -19.30 7.35
CA LEU A 131 -4.42 -18.10 7.61
C LEU A 131 -3.59 -17.68 6.41
N ILE A 132 -3.25 -16.39 6.35
CA ILE A 132 -2.23 -15.84 5.47
C ILE A 132 -1.19 -15.17 6.37
N ALA A 133 0.06 -15.56 6.21
CA ALA A 133 1.19 -14.91 6.84
C ALA A 133 2.01 -14.14 5.79
N ASP A 134 2.68 -13.08 6.22
CA ASP A 134 3.64 -12.36 5.40
C ASP A 134 5.00 -13.09 5.32
N GLU A 135 5.97 -12.47 4.66
CA GLU A 135 7.33 -13.00 4.51
C GLU A 135 8.10 -13.18 5.83
N ASN A 136 7.69 -12.47 6.88
CA ASN A 136 8.24 -12.61 8.23
C ASN A 136 7.55 -13.73 9.04
N GLY A 137 6.56 -14.41 8.45
CA GLY A 137 5.75 -15.42 9.14
C GLY A 137 4.75 -14.80 10.14
N VAL A 138 4.43 -13.53 10.03
CA VAL A 138 3.40 -12.86 10.84
C VAL A 138 2.04 -13.07 10.20
N VAL A 139 1.08 -13.59 10.96
CA VAL A 139 -0.29 -13.83 10.49
C VAL A 139 -1.01 -12.49 10.28
N ILE A 140 -1.27 -12.16 9.03
CA ILE A 140 -1.94 -10.92 8.62
C ILE A 140 -3.45 -11.11 8.62
N LEU A 141 -3.91 -12.25 8.14
CA LEU A 141 -5.31 -12.64 8.11
C LEU A 141 -5.48 -14.05 8.66
N SER A 142 -6.57 -14.29 9.35
CA SER A 142 -6.94 -15.62 9.79
C SER A 142 -8.44 -15.73 9.99
N SER A 143 -9.00 -16.91 9.66
CA SER A 143 -10.35 -17.32 10.05
C SER A 143 -10.49 -17.57 11.56
N VAL A 144 -9.35 -17.71 12.27
CA VAL A 144 -9.28 -17.77 13.74
C VAL A 144 -8.80 -16.40 14.23
N PRO A 145 -9.66 -15.57 14.87
CA PRO A 145 -9.32 -14.18 15.22
C PRO A 145 -8.06 -14.06 16.08
N ASP A 146 -7.85 -14.97 17.02
CA ASP A 146 -6.73 -14.95 17.97
C ASP A 146 -5.36 -15.20 17.30
N TRP A 147 -5.35 -15.71 16.07
CA TRP A 147 -4.11 -15.93 15.33
C TRP A 147 -3.63 -14.67 14.62
N ARG A 148 -4.48 -13.67 14.43
CA ARG A 148 -4.11 -12.42 13.74
C ARG A 148 -3.03 -11.69 14.54
N TYR A 149 -2.03 -11.22 13.82
CA TYR A 149 -0.86 -10.51 14.38
C TYR A 149 -0.06 -11.35 15.36
N THR A 150 -0.03 -12.67 15.17
CA THR A 150 0.90 -13.56 15.84
C THR A 150 1.97 -14.04 14.86
N ALA A 151 3.14 -14.35 15.35
CA ALA A 151 4.22 -14.91 14.57
C ALA A 151 4.22 -16.44 14.64
N LEU A 152 4.32 -17.10 13.49
CA LEU A 152 4.44 -18.56 13.36
C LEU A 152 5.76 -19.09 13.95
N SER A 153 6.78 -18.22 13.96
CA SER A 153 8.08 -18.46 14.57
C SER A 153 8.65 -17.15 15.14
N PRO A 154 9.61 -17.19 16.07
CA PRO A 154 10.22 -15.97 16.59
C PRO A 154 10.83 -15.13 15.46
N LEU A 155 10.47 -13.83 15.40
CA LEU A 155 11.04 -12.89 14.46
C LEU A 155 12.53 -12.68 14.71
N SER A 156 13.31 -12.67 13.63
CA SER A 156 14.72 -12.29 13.70
C SER A 156 14.88 -10.82 14.13
N LEU A 157 16.06 -10.44 14.57
CA LEU A 157 16.33 -9.04 14.93
C LEU A 157 16.17 -8.13 13.69
N ASP A 158 16.68 -8.56 12.55
CA ASP A 158 16.60 -7.81 11.29
C ASP A 158 15.15 -7.58 10.87
N SER A 159 14.31 -8.64 10.90
CA SER A 159 12.88 -8.52 10.59
C SER A 159 12.15 -7.58 11.55
N LYS A 160 12.53 -7.55 12.84
CA LYS A 160 11.95 -6.61 13.81
C LYS A 160 12.34 -5.17 13.51
N VAL A 161 13.60 -4.92 13.17
CA VAL A 161 14.11 -3.59 12.82
C VAL A 161 13.44 -3.11 11.53
N GLU A 162 13.40 -3.92 10.49
CA GLU A 162 12.77 -3.58 9.22
C GLU A 162 11.29 -3.27 9.39
N ALA A 163 10.55 -4.12 10.11
CA ALA A 163 9.13 -3.92 10.40
C ALA A 163 8.88 -2.64 11.19
N ALA A 164 9.76 -2.28 12.12
CA ALA A 164 9.65 -1.05 12.89
C ALA A 164 9.93 0.19 12.03
N VAL A 165 11.00 0.19 11.25
CA VAL A 165 11.38 1.31 10.37
C VAL A 165 10.34 1.57 9.29
N SER A 166 9.83 0.52 8.64
CA SER A 166 8.80 0.61 7.60
C SER A 166 7.38 0.78 8.17
N ARG A 167 7.22 0.73 9.49
CA ARG A 167 5.92 0.70 10.20
C ARG A 167 4.98 -0.36 9.63
N LEU A 168 5.52 -1.53 9.30
CA LEU A 168 4.81 -2.59 8.58
C LEU A 168 3.52 -2.99 9.30
N TYR A 169 3.59 -3.14 10.63
CA TYR A 169 2.46 -3.54 11.47
C TYR A 169 1.83 -2.35 12.23
N ASN A 170 2.11 -1.12 11.80
CA ASN A 170 1.59 0.11 12.44
C ASN A 170 1.80 0.12 13.97
N ASN A 171 2.99 -0.27 14.42
CA ASN A 171 3.39 -0.38 15.84
C ASN A 171 2.52 -1.35 16.68
N ARG A 172 1.75 -2.23 16.05
CA ARG A 172 1.04 -3.28 16.78
C ARG A 172 2.04 -4.29 17.37
N PRO A 173 1.85 -4.72 18.61
CA PRO A 173 2.63 -5.81 19.17
C PRO A 173 2.33 -7.10 18.42
N ILE A 174 3.39 -7.84 18.08
CA ILE A 174 3.27 -9.17 17.47
C ILE A 174 3.32 -10.20 18.56
N GLY A 175 2.22 -10.94 18.71
CA GLY A 175 2.10 -12.05 19.64
C GLY A 175 2.82 -13.32 19.19
N LYS A 176 2.73 -14.37 19.99
CA LYS A 176 3.09 -15.74 19.59
C LYS A 176 1.80 -16.49 19.29
N ILE A 177 1.83 -17.33 18.27
CA ILE A 177 0.71 -18.23 18.01
C ILE A 177 0.64 -19.24 19.15
N GLY A 178 -0.54 -19.41 19.74
CA GLY A 178 -0.79 -20.35 20.84
C GLY A 178 -1.22 -21.72 20.33
#